data_c6f5b082f86641b9e4cdc3f6449e4f03
#
_entry.id   c6f5b082f86641b9e4cdc3f6449e4f03
#
_cell.length_a   1.000
_cell.length_b   1.000
_cell.length_c   1.000
_cell.angle_alpha   90.00
_cell.angle_beta   90.00
_cell.angle_gamma   90.00
#
_symmetry.space_group_name_H-M   'P 1'
#
loop_
_entity.id
_entity.type
_entity.pdbx_description
1 polymer ?
#
loop_
_entity_poly.entity_id
_entity_poly.type
_entity_poly.pdbx_seq_one_letter_code
_entity_poly.pdbx_strand_id
1 'polypeptide(L)'
;MLGGTLCAGVLVFHRFGFDPRHLARAYKRPRRIEEYVLVEISRIINFTLNGQAVQTDADPSTPLLWVVRDHFKLKGSKFGCGAGLCGACTMHVDGAAMKTCVTPIAAVADKSITTIEGLGTPEDLHPLQAAWHEHAVPQCGYCQSGQIMAAAALLDANPNPSSDEIDAAMSGNICRCGCYPRIKRAIQSVSENALAYDAMAQTEGRA
;
A
#
# COMPACT_ATOMS: atom_id res chain seq x y z
N MET A 1 48.29 12.11 -47.37
CA MET A 1 47.10 11.38 -47.84
C MET A 1 46.45 10.68 -46.68
N LEU A 2 45.37 11.20 -46.15
CA LEU A 2 44.39 10.47 -45.34
C LEU A 2 43.10 11.30 -45.35
N GLY A 3 42.10 10.84 -46.11
CA GLY A 3 40.82 11.48 -46.24
C GLY A 3 39.95 11.21 -45.02
N GLY A 4 39.51 12.26 -44.35
CA GLY A 4 38.51 12.20 -43.31
C GLY A 4 37.12 12.18 -43.91
N THR A 5 36.38 11.09 -43.73
CA THR A 5 34.97 10.91 -44.10
C THR A 5 34.12 11.73 -43.15
N LEU A 6 33.52 12.81 -43.63
CA LEU A 6 32.50 13.58 -42.90
C LEU A 6 31.19 12.77 -42.89
N CYS A 7 30.73 12.45 -41.67
CA CYS A 7 29.49 11.76 -41.43
C CYS A 7 28.28 12.50 -42.02
N ALA A 8 27.50 11.79 -42.80
CA ALA A 8 26.27 12.22 -43.48
C ALA A 8 25.05 12.43 -42.54
N GLY A 9 25.25 12.82 -41.29
CA GLY A 9 24.17 12.98 -40.29
C GLY A 9 23.55 14.35 -40.20
N VAL A 10 24.18 15.41 -40.78
CA VAL A 10 23.74 16.80 -40.56
C VAL A 10 22.70 17.27 -41.60
N LEU A 11 22.53 16.55 -42.71
CA LEU A 11 21.67 17.00 -43.83
C LEU A 11 20.20 16.57 -43.76
N VAL A 12 19.79 15.75 -42.78
CA VAL A 12 18.40 15.26 -42.68
C VAL A 12 17.50 16.22 -41.92
N PHE A 13 18.05 17.07 -41.04
CA PHE A 13 17.23 17.97 -40.21
C PHE A 13 16.66 19.20 -40.94
N HIS A 14 17.17 19.57 -42.09
CA HIS A 14 16.68 20.74 -42.84
C HIS A 14 15.38 20.52 -43.62
N ARG A 15 14.90 19.28 -43.75
CA ARG A 15 13.70 18.98 -44.56
C ARG A 15 12.37 19.06 -43.80
N PHE A 16 12.40 19.21 -42.44
CA PHE A 16 11.21 19.29 -41.61
C PHE A 16 10.98 20.64 -40.91
N GLY A 17 11.66 21.69 -41.34
CA GLY A 17 11.39 23.04 -40.83
C GLY A 17 11.56 23.21 -39.31
N PHE A 18 12.34 22.35 -38.66
CA PHE A 18 12.57 22.42 -37.20
C PHE A 18 13.61 23.50 -36.91
N ASP A 19 13.15 24.64 -36.38
CA ASP A 19 14.04 25.73 -35.92
C ASP A 19 14.63 25.36 -34.55
N PRO A 20 15.96 25.06 -34.46
CA PRO A 20 16.61 24.71 -33.17
C PRO A 20 16.47 25.80 -32.09
N ARG A 21 16.11 27.03 -32.48
CA ARG A 21 15.88 28.14 -31.55
C ARG A 21 14.60 28.01 -30.74
N HIS A 22 13.62 27.22 -31.21
CA HIS A 22 12.40 26.91 -30.45
C HIS A 22 12.65 25.93 -29.28
N LEU A 23 13.61 25.00 -29.41
CA LEU A 23 14.01 24.08 -28.33
C LEU A 23 14.75 24.81 -27.20
N ALA A 24 15.55 25.83 -27.53
CA ALA A 24 16.28 26.60 -26.54
C ALA A 24 15.35 27.49 -25.66
N ARG A 25 14.13 27.81 -26.12
CA ARG A 25 13.15 28.60 -25.36
C ARG A 25 12.35 27.77 -24.37
N ALA A 26 12.19 26.47 -24.62
CA ALA A 26 11.43 25.57 -23.74
C ALA A 26 12.25 25.06 -22.54
N TYR A 27 13.57 25.03 -22.68
CA TYR A 27 14.47 24.60 -21.61
C TYR A 27 14.96 25.84 -20.83
N LYS A 28 14.15 26.35 -19.90
CA LYS A 28 14.65 27.30 -18.89
C LYS A 28 15.67 26.55 -18.04
N ARG A 29 16.96 26.77 -18.33
CA ARG A 29 18.05 26.31 -17.44
C ARG A 29 17.78 26.92 -16.05
N PRO A 30 17.70 26.10 -14.99
CA PRO A 30 17.65 26.65 -13.64
C PRO A 30 18.89 27.52 -13.42
N ARG A 31 18.67 28.71 -12.89
CA ARG A 31 19.69 29.77 -12.88
C ARG A 31 20.70 29.64 -11.74
N ARG A 32 20.47 28.72 -10.79
CA ARG A 32 21.39 28.48 -9.65
C ARG A 32 21.26 27.06 -9.11
N ILE A 33 22.34 26.56 -8.52
CA ILE A 33 22.40 25.27 -7.80
C ILE A 33 21.37 25.23 -6.65
N GLU A 34 21.09 26.37 -6.02
CA GLU A 34 20.07 26.55 -4.98
C GLU A 34 18.66 26.17 -5.44
N GLU A 35 18.30 26.42 -6.70
CA GLU A 35 17.00 26.06 -7.26
C GLU A 35 16.85 24.54 -7.46
N TYR A 36 17.94 23.82 -7.77
CA TYR A 36 17.95 22.36 -7.80
C TYR A 36 17.82 21.76 -6.40
N VAL A 37 18.55 22.31 -5.43
CA VAL A 37 18.50 21.83 -4.03
C VAL A 37 17.09 22.05 -3.44
N LEU A 38 16.44 23.15 -3.71
CA LEU A 38 15.05 23.42 -3.26
C LEU A 38 14.03 22.48 -3.93
N VAL A 39 14.24 22.13 -5.20
CA VAL A 39 13.39 21.16 -5.91
C VAL A 39 13.58 19.74 -5.36
N GLU A 40 14.80 19.35 -4.98
CA GLU A 40 15.05 18.04 -4.34
C GLU A 40 14.51 17.98 -2.91
N ILE A 41 14.69 19.04 -2.11
CA ILE A 41 14.13 19.13 -0.75
C ILE A 41 12.60 19.09 -0.77
N SER A 42 11.96 19.63 -1.80
CA SER A 42 10.49 19.60 -1.94
C SER A 42 9.93 18.23 -2.33
N ARG A 43 10.77 17.22 -2.60
CA ARG A 43 10.36 15.86 -2.96
C ARG A 43 10.34 14.88 -1.79
N ILE A 44 10.94 15.24 -0.65
CA ILE A 44 10.94 14.35 0.51
C ILE A 44 9.54 14.30 1.10
N ILE A 45 8.95 13.11 1.12
CA ILE A 45 7.65 12.83 1.71
C ILE A 45 7.88 12.09 3.02
N ASN A 46 7.41 12.67 4.12
CA ASN A 46 7.48 12.09 5.45
C ASN A 46 6.17 11.39 5.77
N PHE A 47 6.23 10.26 6.47
CA PHE A 47 5.07 9.53 6.99
C PHE A 47 5.51 8.56 8.10
N THR A 48 4.56 7.98 8.80
CA THR A 48 4.85 6.92 9.78
C THR A 48 4.57 5.56 9.15
N LEU A 49 5.50 4.62 9.22
CA LEU A 49 5.34 3.26 8.71
C LEU A 49 5.55 2.26 9.84
N ASN A 50 4.50 1.51 10.18
CA ASN A 50 4.51 0.55 11.29
C ASN A 50 5.05 1.15 12.60
N GLY A 51 4.58 2.36 12.94
CA GLY A 51 5.00 3.08 14.14
C GLY A 51 6.34 3.80 14.07
N GLN A 52 7.08 3.70 12.97
CA GLN A 52 8.37 4.38 12.77
C GLN A 52 8.24 5.56 11.81
N ALA A 53 8.77 6.72 12.19
CA ALA A 53 8.87 7.87 11.30
C ALA A 53 9.88 7.58 10.18
N VAL A 54 9.45 7.71 8.94
CA VAL A 54 10.24 7.42 7.75
C VAL A 54 10.06 8.52 6.70
N GLN A 55 10.97 8.54 5.74
CA GLN A 55 10.92 9.48 4.61
C GLN A 55 11.26 8.77 3.30
N THR A 56 10.75 9.29 2.20
CA THR A 56 11.08 8.81 0.85
C THR A 56 11.23 9.98 -0.12
N ASP A 57 12.09 9.81 -1.12
CA ASP A 57 12.28 10.70 -2.26
C ASP A 57 11.57 10.21 -3.54
N ALA A 58 10.71 9.19 -3.39
CA ALA A 58 9.92 8.65 -4.49
C ALA A 58 9.11 9.74 -5.18
N ASP A 59 8.88 9.58 -6.49
CA ASP A 59 7.98 10.48 -7.22
C ASP A 59 6.61 10.54 -6.51
N PRO A 60 6.06 11.75 -6.26
CA PRO A 60 4.79 11.93 -5.55
C PRO A 60 3.60 11.13 -6.11
N SER A 61 3.63 10.81 -7.40
CA SER A 61 2.60 10.00 -8.07
C SER A 61 2.79 8.49 -7.91
N THR A 62 3.95 8.04 -7.37
CA THR A 62 4.23 6.61 -7.18
C THR A 62 3.19 6.00 -6.23
N PRO A 63 2.54 4.89 -6.60
CA PRO A 63 1.62 4.22 -5.71
C PRO A 63 2.31 3.75 -4.41
N LEU A 64 1.66 3.99 -3.27
CA LEU A 64 2.16 3.60 -1.94
C LEU A 64 2.61 2.14 -1.88
N LEU A 65 1.89 1.24 -2.56
CA LEU A 65 2.25 -0.17 -2.64
C LEU A 65 3.71 -0.38 -3.07
N TRP A 66 4.16 0.34 -4.09
CA TRP A 66 5.52 0.18 -4.61
C TRP A 66 6.56 0.83 -3.71
N VAL A 67 6.25 1.98 -3.11
CA VAL A 67 7.13 2.60 -2.13
C VAL A 67 7.37 1.65 -0.96
N VAL A 68 6.32 1.08 -0.38
CA VAL A 68 6.43 0.14 0.74
C VAL A 68 7.20 -1.13 0.34
N ARG A 69 6.93 -1.69 -0.85
CA ARG A 69 7.56 -2.93 -1.31
C ARG A 69 9.01 -2.76 -1.77
N ASP A 70 9.30 -1.67 -2.48
CA ASP A 70 10.57 -1.51 -3.20
C ASP A 70 11.57 -0.62 -2.46
N HIS A 71 11.11 0.43 -1.77
CA HIS A 71 12.00 1.26 -0.94
C HIS A 71 12.17 0.63 0.46
N PHE A 72 11.07 0.30 1.14
CA PHE A 72 11.12 -0.23 2.51
C PHE A 72 11.20 -1.76 2.59
N LYS A 73 11.17 -2.47 1.45
CA LYS A 73 11.33 -3.94 1.34
C LYS A 73 10.26 -4.77 2.08
N LEU A 74 9.16 -4.15 2.51
CA LEU A 74 8.02 -4.84 3.13
C LEU A 74 7.15 -5.46 2.02
N LYS A 75 7.21 -6.76 1.84
CA LYS A 75 6.63 -7.48 0.69
C LYS A 75 5.36 -8.26 1.02
N GLY A 76 4.84 -8.13 2.24
CA GLY A 76 3.60 -8.79 2.67
C GLY A 76 2.38 -8.37 1.85
N SER A 77 2.17 -7.07 1.67
CA SER A 77 1.13 -6.57 0.76
C SER A 77 1.46 -6.89 -0.70
N LYS A 78 0.46 -7.29 -1.49
CA LYS A 78 0.66 -7.85 -2.84
C LYS A 78 0.04 -6.97 -3.93
N PHE A 79 0.70 -6.94 -5.10
CA PHE A 79 0.10 -6.39 -6.31
C PHE A 79 -0.84 -7.43 -6.94
N GLY A 80 -2.03 -7.02 -7.33
CA GLY A 80 -3.00 -7.87 -8.03
C GLY A 80 -3.54 -7.17 -9.28
N CYS A 81 -4.62 -6.41 -9.16
CA CYS A 81 -5.29 -5.78 -10.31
C CYS A 81 -4.65 -4.43 -10.75
N GLY A 82 -3.99 -3.70 -9.85
CA GLY A 82 -3.51 -2.33 -10.14
C GLY A 82 -4.62 -1.28 -10.31
N ALA A 83 -5.86 -1.63 -10.02
CA ALA A 83 -7.05 -0.81 -10.28
C ALA A 83 -7.94 -0.61 -9.04
N GLY A 84 -7.43 -0.92 -7.83
CA GLY A 84 -8.18 -0.75 -6.58
C GLY A 84 -9.30 -1.77 -6.34
N LEU A 85 -9.42 -2.84 -7.16
CA LEU A 85 -10.57 -3.73 -7.16
C LEU A 85 -10.39 -4.99 -6.32
N CYS A 86 -9.18 -5.61 -6.34
CA CYS A 86 -8.99 -6.95 -5.79
C CYS A 86 -8.62 -7.01 -4.31
N GLY A 87 -8.19 -5.93 -3.72
CA GLY A 87 -7.85 -5.84 -2.30
C GLY A 87 -6.54 -6.48 -1.85
N ALA A 88 -5.76 -7.14 -2.71
CA ALA A 88 -4.50 -7.76 -2.34
C ALA A 88 -3.45 -6.78 -1.79
N CYS A 89 -3.57 -5.51 -2.15
CA CYS A 89 -2.71 -4.40 -1.72
C CYS A 89 -3.24 -3.62 -0.50
N THR A 90 -4.27 -4.10 0.18
CA THR A 90 -4.86 -3.37 1.31
C THR A 90 -3.83 -3.15 2.42
N MET A 91 -3.69 -1.91 2.86
CA MET A 91 -2.96 -1.46 4.06
C MET A 91 -3.87 -0.52 4.85
N HIS A 92 -3.55 -0.24 6.10
CA HIS A 92 -4.22 0.83 6.84
C HIS A 92 -3.49 2.16 6.61
N VAL A 93 -4.27 3.21 6.44
CA VAL A 93 -3.81 4.61 6.44
C VAL A 93 -4.67 5.34 7.48
N ASP A 94 -4.05 5.80 8.55
CA ASP A 94 -4.72 6.36 9.73
C ASP A 94 -5.82 5.42 10.26
N GLY A 95 -5.57 4.10 10.29
CA GLY A 95 -6.50 3.06 10.73
C GLY A 95 -7.50 2.59 9.65
N ALA A 96 -7.71 3.35 8.58
CA ALA A 96 -8.67 2.97 7.54
C ALA A 96 -8.06 2.06 6.47
N ALA A 97 -8.79 1.01 6.05
CA ALA A 97 -8.36 0.11 4.98
C ALA A 97 -8.35 0.81 3.63
N MET A 98 -7.19 0.88 2.98
CA MET A 98 -7.01 1.52 1.67
C MET A 98 -6.38 0.60 0.63
N LYS A 99 -6.76 0.79 -0.64
CA LYS A 99 -6.22 0.05 -1.81
C LYS A 99 -4.96 0.77 -2.33
N THR A 100 -3.81 0.41 -1.84
CA THR A 100 -2.55 1.15 -2.00
C THR A 100 -1.92 1.07 -3.39
N CYS A 101 -2.42 0.20 -4.27
CA CYS A 101 -1.97 0.16 -5.68
C CYS A 101 -2.43 1.35 -6.52
N VAL A 102 -3.43 2.11 -6.06
CA VAL A 102 -3.97 3.31 -6.72
C VAL A 102 -3.84 4.57 -5.85
N THR A 103 -3.27 4.46 -4.66
CA THR A 103 -3.06 5.58 -3.73
C THR A 103 -1.66 6.13 -3.95
N PRO A 104 -1.49 7.35 -4.46
CA PRO A 104 -0.17 7.96 -4.63
C PRO A 104 0.47 8.27 -3.28
N ILE A 105 1.81 8.18 -3.20
CA ILE A 105 2.54 8.44 -1.94
C ILE A 105 2.30 9.85 -1.40
N ALA A 106 2.11 10.83 -2.28
CA ALA A 106 1.80 12.21 -1.88
C ALA A 106 0.47 12.32 -1.07
N ALA A 107 -0.49 11.43 -1.32
CA ALA A 107 -1.78 11.45 -0.61
C ALA A 107 -1.70 10.96 0.83
N VAL A 108 -0.56 10.36 1.23
CA VAL A 108 -0.33 9.80 2.56
C VAL A 108 0.82 10.51 3.30
N ALA A 109 1.22 11.70 2.83
CA ALA A 109 2.15 12.55 3.54
C ALA A 109 1.63 12.82 4.97
N ASP A 110 2.54 12.74 5.95
CA ASP A 110 2.29 12.95 7.38
C ASP A 110 1.26 11.98 8.02
N LYS A 111 0.87 10.91 7.31
CA LYS A 111 -0.08 9.91 7.79
C LYS A 111 0.62 8.69 8.40
N SER A 112 -0.15 7.94 9.20
CA SER A 112 0.28 6.67 9.76
C SER A 112 -0.15 5.51 8.85
N ILE A 113 0.83 4.70 8.43
CA ILE A 113 0.61 3.54 7.56
C ILE A 113 0.96 2.28 8.34
N THR A 114 0.01 1.34 8.37
CA THR A 114 0.24 0.01 8.93
C THR A 114 0.12 -1.03 7.84
N THR A 115 1.15 -1.85 7.69
CA THR A 115 1.16 -3.01 6.78
C THR A 115 0.87 -4.29 7.54
N ILE A 116 0.76 -5.41 6.83
CA ILE A 116 0.57 -6.73 7.48
C ILE A 116 1.73 -7.09 8.41
N GLU A 117 2.94 -6.59 8.12
CA GLU A 117 4.13 -6.79 8.96
C GLU A 117 4.08 -5.96 10.26
N GLY A 118 3.29 -4.89 10.29
CA GLY A 118 3.11 -4.05 11.47
C GLY A 118 1.83 -4.37 12.25
N LEU A 119 0.98 -5.29 11.77
CA LEU A 119 -0.25 -5.68 12.45
C LEU A 119 0.04 -6.62 13.64
N GLY A 120 1.02 -7.50 13.52
CA GLY A 120 1.49 -8.41 14.55
C GLY A 120 2.79 -9.09 14.14
N THR A 121 3.49 -9.68 15.10
CA THR A 121 4.76 -10.39 14.90
C THR A 121 4.58 -11.92 15.05
N PRO A 122 5.56 -12.74 14.63
CA PRO A 122 5.50 -14.19 14.89
C PRO A 122 5.40 -14.57 16.38
N GLU A 123 5.92 -13.71 17.25
CA GLU A 123 5.92 -13.90 18.71
C GLU A 123 4.64 -13.36 19.36
N ASP A 124 3.98 -12.39 18.71
CA ASP A 124 2.75 -11.76 19.19
C ASP A 124 1.82 -11.51 18.00
N LEU A 125 1.10 -12.57 17.62
CA LEU A 125 0.18 -12.55 16.50
C LEU A 125 -1.05 -11.72 16.84
N HIS A 126 -1.46 -10.86 15.92
CA HIS A 126 -2.78 -10.24 15.98
C HIS A 126 -3.87 -11.33 15.99
N PRO A 127 -4.99 -11.17 16.73
CA PRO A 127 -6.05 -12.19 16.84
C PRO A 127 -6.53 -12.74 15.49
N LEU A 128 -6.67 -11.89 14.49
CA LEU A 128 -7.00 -12.36 13.13
C LEU A 128 -5.90 -13.21 12.49
N GLN A 129 -4.62 -12.91 12.71
CA GLN A 129 -3.54 -13.76 12.20
C GLN A 129 -3.57 -15.14 12.85
N ALA A 130 -3.82 -15.21 14.16
CA ALA A 130 -4.00 -16.45 14.89
C ALA A 130 -5.21 -17.24 14.37
N ALA A 131 -6.38 -16.59 14.20
CA ALA A 131 -7.58 -17.22 13.65
C ALA A 131 -7.38 -17.72 12.22
N TRP A 132 -6.63 -17.00 11.37
CA TRP A 132 -6.25 -17.47 10.02
C TRP A 132 -5.48 -18.78 10.05
N HIS A 133 -4.62 -18.95 11.05
CA HIS A 133 -3.86 -20.19 11.27
C HIS A 133 -4.76 -21.31 11.77
N GLU A 134 -5.56 -21.06 12.80
CA GLU A 134 -6.47 -22.02 13.41
C GLU A 134 -7.49 -22.58 12.42
N HIS A 135 -8.09 -21.70 11.60
CA HIS A 135 -9.07 -22.10 10.59
C HIS A 135 -8.45 -22.57 9.27
N ALA A 136 -7.11 -22.71 9.18
CA ALA A 136 -6.39 -23.10 7.98
C ALA A 136 -6.88 -22.37 6.72
N VAL A 137 -7.05 -21.04 6.83
CA VAL A 137 -7.68 -20.21 5.80
C VAL A 137 -6.94 -20.25 4.47
N PRO A 138 -5.61 -20.08 4.40
CA PRO A 138 -4.90 -19.92 3.13
C PRO A 138 -4.91 -21.18 2.27
N GLN A 139 -4.94 -20.96 0.93
CA GLN A 139 -4.47 -21.95 -0.04
C GLN A 139 -3.17 -21.42 -0.68
N CYS A 140 -3.25 -20.60 -1.76
CA CYS A 140 -2.04 -20.02 -2.36
C CYS A 140 -1.38 -18.92 -1.50
N GLY A 141 -2.08 -18.34 -0.54
CA GLY A 141 -1.59 -17.32 0.36
C GLY A 141 -1.55 -15.90 -0.23
N TYR A 142 -1.71 -15.70 -1.54
CA TYR A 142 -1.41 -14.43 -2.20
C TYR A 142 -2.28 -13.26 -1.73
N CYS A 143 -3.58 -13.46 -1.54
CA CYS A 143 -4.51 -12.39 -1.14
C CYS A 143 -4.60 -12.22 0.39
N GLN A 144 -3.98 -13.09 1.19
CA GLN A 144 -4.31 -13.21 2.61
C GLN A 144 -3.90 -11.99 3.43
N SER A 145 -2.77 -11.36 3.13
CA SER A 145 -2.38 -10.11 3.78
C SER A 145 -3.45 -9.02 3.60
N GLY A 146 -3.95 -8.83 2.39
CA GLY A 146 -5.03 -7.88 2.11
C GLY A 146 -6.36 -8.26 2.76
N GLN A 147 -6.68 -9.55 2.86
CA GLN A 147 -7.87 -10.05 3.55
C GLN A 147 -7.80 -9.75 5.05
N ILE A 148 -6.69 -10.05 5.70
CA ILE A 148 -6.47 -9.80 7.13
C ILE A 148 -6.53 -8.29 7.42
N MET A 149 -5.86 -7.45 6.62
CA MET A 149 -5.88 -6.00 6.80
C MET A 149 -7.31 -5.42 6.66
N ALA A 150 -8.09 -5.92 5.70
CA ALA A 150 -9.49 -5.48 5.55
C ALA A 150 -10.36 -5.94 6.74
N ALA A 151 -10.16 -7.17 7.20
CA ALA A 151 -10.88 -7.71 8.35
C ALA A 151 -10.51 -6.98 9.66
N ALA A 152 -9.24 -6.63 9.86
CA ALA A 152 -8.80 -5.87 11.02
C ALA A 152 -9.49 -4.50 11.08
N ALA A 153 -9.50 -3.75 9.98
CA ALA A 153 -10.20 -2.47 9.94
C ALA A 153 -11.72 -2.60 10.19
N LEU A 154 -12.34 -3.70 9.75
CA LEU A 154 -13.74 -3.98 10.06
C LEU A 154 -13.95 -4.16 11.56
N LEU A 155 -13.14 -5.02 12.21
CA LEU A 155 -13.29 -5.34 13.63
C LEU A 155 -12.92 -4.15 14.52
N ASP A 156 -11.97 -3.31 14.12
CA ASP A 156 -11.65 -2.06 14.81
C ASP A 156 -12.83 -1.08 14.77
N ALA A 157 -13.57 -1.02 13.66
CA ALA A 157 -14.72 -0.14 13.51
C ALA A 157 -16.00 -0.74 14.13
N ASN A 158 -16.18 -2.04 14.05
CA ASN A 158 -17.31 -2.79 14.58
C ASN A 158 -16.82 -4.13 15.15
N PRO A 159 -16.64 -4.23 16.48
CA PRO A 159 -16.14 -5.45 17.12
C PRO A 159 -17.09 -6.67 17.02
N ASN A 160 -18.37 -6.43 16.73
CA ASN A 160 -19.37 -7.49 16.61
C ASN A 160 -20.17 -7.37 15.29
N PRO A 161 -19.51 -7.56 14.13
CA PRO A 161 -20.19 -7.45 12.85
C PRO A 161 -21.11 -8.64 12.61
N SER A 162 -22.31 -8.36 12.08
CA SER A 162 -23.20 -9.40 11.55
C SER A 162 -22.57 -10.11 10.35
N SER A 163 -23.12 -11.28 10.03
CA SER A 163 -22.73 -12.06 8.85
C SER A 163 -22.75 -11.23 7.56
N ASP A 164 -23.75 -10.38 7.39
CA ASP A 164 -23.94 -9.56 6.20
C ASP A 164 -22.96 -8.38 6.16
N GLU A 165 -22.64 -7.79 7.31
CA GLU A 165 -21.62 -6.74 7.42
C GLU A 165 -20.22 -7.26 7.10
N ILE A 166 -19.91 -8.49 7.52
CA ILE A 166 -18.64 -9.17 7.12
C ILE A 166 -18.62 -9.34 5.60
N ASP A 167 -19.69 -9.86 4.99
CA ASP A 167 -19.75 -10.07 3.54
C ASP A 167 -19.62 -8.74 2.79
N ALA A 168 -20.27 -7.69 3.24
CA ALA A 168 -20.18 -6.35 2.66
C ALA A 168 -18.76 -5.78 2.75
N ALA A 169 -18.13 -5.81 3.93
CA ALA A 169 -16.79 -5.28 4.15
C ALA A 169 -15.72 -6.04 3.34
N MET A 170 -15.86 -7.37 3.24
CA MET A 170 -14.92 -8.24 2.54
C MET A 170 -15.15 -8.32 1.02
N SER A 171 -16.27 -7.77 0.50
CA SER A 171 -16.64 -7.85 -0.93
C SER A 171 -15.58 -7.27 -1.88
N GLY A 172 -14.81 -6.28 -1.43
CA GLY A 172 -13.69 -5.67 -2.16
C GLY A 172 -12.37 -6.45 -2.09
N ASN A 173 -12.36 -7.67 -1.54
CA ASN A 173 -11.17 -8.50 -1.37
C ASN A 173 -11.34 -9.85 -2.06
N ILE A 174 -10.74 -10.00 -3.25
CA ILE A 174 -10.92 -11.18 -4.12
C ILE A 174 -9.96 -12.29 -3.73
N CYS A 175 -10.51 -13.50 -3.53
CA CYS A 175 -9.74 -14.73 -3.34
C CYS A 175 -9.98 -15.70 -4.50
N ARG A 176 -8.99 -15.88 -5.40
CA ARG A 176 -9.11 -16.80 -6.56
C ARG A 176 -9.25 -18.27 -6.15
N CYS A 177 -8.75 -18.63 -4.98
CA CYS A 177 -8.86 -20.00 -4.42
C CYS A 177 -10.23 -20.27 -3.77
N GLY A 178 -11.10 -19.26 -3.64
CA GLY A 178 -12.44 -19.43 -3.06
C GLY A 178 -12.45 -19.70 -1.56
N CYS A 179 -11.48 -19.18 -0.80
CA CYS A 179 -11.38 -19.41 0.65
C CYS A 179 -12.41 -18.63 1.48
N TYR A 180 -13.38 -17.97 0.85
CA TYR A 180 -14.36 -17.07 1.51
C TYR A 180 -15.05 -17.66 2.74
N PRO A 181 -15.55 -18.95 2.74
CA PRO A 181 -16.19 -19.49 3.91
C PRO A 181 -15.24 -19.62 5.11
N ARG A 182 -13.97 -19.91 4.88
CA ARG A 182 -12.95 -19.99 5.95
C ARG A 182 -12.55 -18.61 6.44
N ILE A 183 -12.40 -17.63 5.53
CA ILE A 183 -12.15 -16.21 5.86
C ILE A 183 -13.26 -15.70 6.78
N LYS A 184 -14.53 -15.87 6.38
CA LYS A 184 -15.70 -15.43 7.16
C LYS A 184 -15.73 -16.07 8.54
N ARG A 185 -15.51 -17.37 8.62
CA ARG A 185 -15.46 -18.12 9.90
C ARG A 185 -14.34 -17.62 10.82
N ALA A 186 -13.17 -17.34 10.28
CA ALA A 186 -12.05 -16.81 11.06
C ALA A 186 -12.36 -15.40 11.61
N ILE A 187 -13.05 -14.54 10.86
CA ILE A 187 -13.47 -13.21 11.34
C ILE A 187 -14.51 -13.37 12.46
N GLN A 188 -15.50 -14.23 12.26
CA GLN A 188 -16.56 -14.51 13.26
C GLN A 188 -15.96 -15.03 14.58
N SER A 189 -15.00 -15.96 14.52
CA SER A 189 -14.40 -16.52 15.73
C SER A 189 -13.66 -15.48 16.56
N VAL A 190 -13.01 -14.48 15.93
CA VAL A 190 -12.36 -13.38 16.65
C VAL A 190 -13.38 -12.50 17.33
N SER A 191 -14.47 -12.15 16.62
CA SER A 191 -15.58 -11.33 17.17
C SER A 191 -16.25 -12.02 18.37
N GLU A 192 -16.56 -13.31 18.26
CA GLU A 192 -17.17 -14.11 19.34
C GLU A 192 -16.27 -14.24 20.57
N ASN A 193 -14.97 -14.45 20.38
CA ASN A 193 -13.99 -14.55 21.46
C ASN A 193 -13.82 -13.22 22.19
N ALA A 194 -13.82 -12.08 21.49
CA ALA A 194 -13.77 -10.76 22.09
C ALA A 194 -14.98 -10.50 23.00
N LEU A 195 -16.18 -10.82 22.53
CA LEU A 195 -17.41 -10.69 23.32
C LEU A 195 -17.42 -11.60 24.56
N ALA A 196 -16.92 -12.83 24.44
CA ALA A 196 -16.82 -13.75 25.57
C ALA A 196 -15.84 -13.21 26.64
N TYR A 197 -14.71 -12.64 26.24
CA TYR A 197 -13.75 -12.02 27.15
C TYR A 197 -14.33 -10.83 27.87
N ASP A 198 -15.00 -9.92 27.15
CA ASP A 198 -15.65 -8.74 27.75
C ASP A 198 -16.77 -9.13 28.74
N ALA A 199 -17.54 -10.17 28.43
CA ALA A 199 -18.56 -10.68 29.34
C ALA A 199 -17.97 -11.26 30.63
N MET A 200 -16.83 -11.97 30.56
CA MET A 200 -16.13 -12.51 31.73
C MET A 200 -15.54 -11.41 32.59
N ALA A 201 -14.89 -10.41 31.98
CA ALA A 201 -14.33 -9.26 32.69
C ALA A 201 -15.40 -8.45 33.45
N GLN A 202 -16.60 -8.32 32.90
CA GLN A 202 -17.73 -7.65 33.56
C GLN A 202 -18.30 -8.46 34.75
N THR A 203 -18.17 -9.80 34.75
CA THR A 203 -18.61 -10.62 35.87
C THR A 203 -17.61 -10.61 37.02
N GLU A 204 -16.30 -10.56 36.75
CA GLU A 204 -15.25 -10.48 37.77
C GLU A 204 -15.17 -9.12 38.44
N GLY A 205 -15.52 -8.04 37.75
CA GLY A 205 -15.57 -6.68 38.32
C GLY A 205 -16.79 -6.38 39.21
N ARG A 206 -17.70 -7.35 39.40
CA ARG A 206 -18.89 -7.24 40.25
C ARG A 206 -18.78 -8.00 41.57
N ALA A 207 -17.69 -8.63 41.83
CA ALA A 207 -17.35 -9.26 43.12
C ALA A 207 -16.43 -8.34 43.94
#